data_1b50e369f103125da43a95197a1b1baa
#
_entry.id   1b50e369f103125da43a95197a1b1baa
#
_cell.length_a   1.000
_cell.length_b   1.000
_cell.length_c   1.000
_cell.angle_alpha   90.00
_cell.angle_beta   90.00
_cell.angle_gamma   90.00
#
_symmetry.space_group_name_H-M   'P 1'
#
loop_
_entity.id
_entity.type
_entity.pdbx_description
1 polymer ?
#
loop_
_entity_poly.entity_id
_entity_poly.type
_entity_poly.pdbx_seq_one_letter_code
_entity_poly.pdbx_strand_id
1 'polypeptide(L)'
;MAKRRPRGRDLNGILLLDKSSGVSSNGALQMAKKMFAAAKAGHTGSLDPLATGMLPICFGEATKFSQFLLESDKSYRVTAKLGVTTETGDADGDVVETTDVTASPDQIEAALLSFKGDIEQIPSMYSAIKHEGVPLYKLAREGKTVERKPRPVTIYDLRILRIDGDEVEFEVDCSKGTYVRSLVEDTGAILGCGGHVTALHRLSAGPYPSERCLLYTSPSPRDDR
;
A
#
# COMPACT_ATOMS: atom_id res chain seq x y z
N MET A 1 7.67 23.67 33.46
CA MET A 1 8.59 22.78 32.69
C MET A 1 8.72 23.31 31.26
N ALA A 2 9.92 23.78 30.84
CA ALA A 2 10.14 24.29 29.50
C ALA A 2 10.06 23.10 28.49
N LYS A 3 9.16 23.15 27.51
CA LYS A 3 9.11 22.20 26.42
C LYS A 3 10.45 22.22 25.68
N ARG A 4 11.18 21.11 25.71
CA ARG A 4 12.43 20.94 24.95
C ARG A 4 12.12 21.24 23.48
N ARG A 5 12.76 22.27 22.89
CA ARG A 5 12.61 22.59 21.47
C ARG A 5 13.02 21.34 20.66
N PRO A 6 12.21 20.88 19.68
CA PRO A 6 12.57 19.75 18.83
C PRO A 6 13.89 20.08 18.11
N ARG A 7 14.84 19.13 18.11
CA ARG A 7 16.06 19.25 17.31
C ARG A 7 15.71 19.13 15.84
N GLY A 8 16.06 20.12 15.03
CA GLY A 8 15.86 20.14 13.57
C GLY A 8 15.31 21.47 13.07
N ARG A 9 15.22 21.59 11.74
CA ARG A 9 14.71 22.78 11.04
C ARG A 9 13.19 22.83 11.15
N ASP A 10 12.64 24.02 11.34
CA ASP A 10 11.21 24.28 11.26
C ASP A 10 10.82 24.42 9.76
N LEU A 11 10.56 23.27 9.14
CA LEU A 11 10.15 23.16 7.74
C LEU A 11 8.65 22.87 7.67
N ASN A 12 7.96 23.57 6.75
CA ASN A 12 6.54 23.40 6.50
C ASN A 12 6.32 23.10 5.03
N GLY A 13 5.64 22.01 4.72
CA GLY A 13 5.33 21.62 3.34
C GLY A 13 5.05 20.14 3.19
N ILE A 14 4.81 19.73 1.96
CA ILE A 14 4.55 18.34 1.56
C ILE A 14 5.60 17.93 0.53
N LEU A 15 6.31 16.84 0.81
CA LEU A 15 7.18 16.15 -0.13
C LEU A 15 6.39 15.00 -0.75
N LEU A 16 6.32 14.95 -2.06
CA LEU A 16 5.79 13.81 -2.81
C LEU A 16 6.97 12.87 -3.07
N LEU A 17 7.04 11.80 -2.27
CA LEU A 17 8.14 10.85 -2.34
C LEU A 17 7.70 9.62 -3.15
N ASP A 18 8.50 9.20 -4.10
CA ASP A 18 8.40 7.89 -4.72
C ASP A 18 9.15 6.88 -3.82
N LYS A 19 8.38 6.07 -3.09
CA LYS A 19 8.95 5.09 -2.18
C LYS A 19 9.49 3.89 -2.96
N SER A 20 10.74 3.55 -2.75
CA SER A 20 11.35 2.34 -3.30
C SER A 20 10.86 1.08 -2.59
N SER A 21 10.90 -0.07 -3.28
CA SER A 21 10.68 -1.39 -2.69
C SER A 21 11.71 -1.70 -1.60
N GLY A 22 11.37 -2.61 -0.68
CA GLY A 22 12.24 -3.08 0.41
C GLY A 22 12.33 -2.11 1.61
N VAL A 23 11.73 -0.93 1.53
CA VAL A 23 11.75 0.09 2.59
C VAL A 23 10.35 0.26 3.17
N SER A 24 10.21 0.24 4.50
CA SER A 24 8.92 0.55 5.12
C SER A 24 8.59 2.03 4.98
N SER A 25 7.29 2.39 4.99
CA SER A 25 6.85 3.80 4.94
C SER A 25 7.45 4.64 6.07
N ASN A 26 7.60 4.07 7.28
CA ASN A 26 8.28 4.78 8.37
C ASN A 26 9.79 4.92 8.12
N GLY A 27 10.43 3.91 7.53
CA GLY A 27 11.85 3.99 7.11
C GLY A 27 12.07 5.14 6.13
N ALA A 28 11.25 5.21 5.07
CA ALA A 28 11.27 6.29 4.09
C ALA A 28 11.02 7.67 4.73
N LEU A 29 10.05 7.77 5.64
CA LEU A 29 9.79 8.97 6.44
C LEU A 29 11.02 9.42 7.23
N GLN A 30 11.69 8.50 7.95
CA GLN A 30 12.87 8.84 8.77
C GLN A 30 14.06 9.27 7.90
N MET A 31 14.25 8.65 6.73
CA MET A 31 15.26 9.07 5.76
C MET A 31 14.98 10.50 5.25
N ALA A 32 13.75 10.78 4.80
CA ALA A 32 13.36 12.11 4.37
C ALA A 32 13.52 13.14 5.51
N LYS A 33 13.05 12.81 6.72
CA LYS A 33 13.20 13.67 7.89
C LYS A 33 14.66 14.01 8.21
N LYS A 34 15.57 13.02 8.10
CA LYS A 34 17.00 13.20 8.30
C LYS A 34 17.61 14.07 7.21
N MET A 35 17.31 13.79 5.94
CA MET A 35 17.84 14.51 4.78
C MET A 35 17.50 16.01 4.84
N PHE A 36 16.26 16.35 5.19
CA PHE A 36 15.82 17.73 5.34
C PHE A 36 16.14 18.35 6.71
N ALA A 37 16.73 17.56 7.62
CA ALA A 37 16.94 17.94 9.04
C ALA A 37 15.65 18.46 9.69
N ALA A 38 14.48 17.92 9.33
CA ALA A 38 13.19 18.43 9.77
C ALA A 38 12.89 18.09 11.25
N ALA A 39 12.39 19.06 12.00
CA ALA A 39 12.00 18.87 13.40
C ALA A 39 10.79 17.94 13.54
N LYS A 40 9.81 18.06 12.63
CA LYS A 40 8.56 17.30 12.64
C LYS A 40 8.22 16.81 11.23
N ALA A 41 7.85 15.53 11.12
CA ALA A 41 7.36 14.96 9.86
C ALA A 41 6.38 13.81 10.12
N GLY A 42 5.52 13.50 9.14
CA GLY A 42 4.60 12.37 9.15
C GLY A 42 4.23 11.98 7.72
N HIS A 43 3.97 10.70 7.46
CA HIS A 43 3.47 10.23 6.16
C HIS A 43 1.94 10.09 6.17
N THR A 44 1.33 10.07 4.98
CA THR A 44 -0.11 9.98 4.79
C THR A 44 -0.50 8.67 4.10
N GLY A 45 -0.71 7.64 4.90
CA GLY A 45 -1.05 6.30 4.43
C GLY A 45 0.17 5.43 4.16
N SER A 46 0.26 4.32 4.90
CA SER A 46 1.35 3.36 4.75
C SER A 46 1.29 2.64 3.42
N LEU A 47 2.47 2.32 2.90
CA LEU A 47 2.71 1.31 1.89
C LEU A 47 3.48 0.17 2.53
N ASP A 48 3.18 -1.05 2.14
CA ASP A 48 3.93 -2.25 2.55
C ASP A 48 5.38 -2.17 2.05
N PRO A 49 6.33 -2.92 2.62
CA PRO A 49 7.73 -2.89 2.19
C PRO A 49 7.91 -3.19 0.70
N LEU A 50 7.23 -4.22 0.18
CA LEU A 50 7.21 -4.58 -1.24
C LEU A 50 6.72 -3.42 -2.12
N ALA A 51 5.69 -2.68 -1.67
CA ALA A 51 5.04 -1.66 -2.48
C ALA A 51 5.94 -0.46 -2.76
N THR A 52 5.75 0.15 -3.93
CA THR A 52 6.46 1.35 -4.41
C THR A 52 5.49 2.50 -4.68
N GLY A 53 6.02 3.65 -5.07
CA GLY A 53 5.25 4.79 -5.58
C GLY A 53 4.90 5.83 -4.53
N MET A 54 3.88 6.60 -4.82
CA MET A 54 3.48 7.82 -4.14
C MET A 54 3.34 7.66 -2.62
N LEU A 55 4.21 8.32 -1.86
CA LEU A 55 4.14 8.43 -0.40
C LEU A 55 4.28 9.89 0.01
N PRO A 56 3.19 10.64 0.21
CA PRO A 56 3.27 12.02 0.66
C PRO A 56 3.83 12.09 2.10
N ILE A 57 4.86 12.92 2.29
CA ILE A 57 5.49 13.23 3.57
C ILE A 57 5.16 14.66 3.94
N CYS A 58 4.44 14.87 5.03
CA CYS A 58 4.13 16.19 5.57
C CYS A 58 5.18 16.62 6.58
N PHE A 59 5.71 17.84 6.44
CA PHE A 59 6.64 18.47 7.40
C PHE A 59 5.97 19.57 8.19
N GLY A 60 6.34 19.72 9.46
CA GLY A 60 5.93 20.81 10.34
C GLY A 60 4.42 20.99 10.43
N GLU A 61 3.90 22.17 10.11
CA GLU A 61 2.47 22.49 10.17
C GLU A 61 1.64 21.67 9.16
N ALA A 62 2.21 21.24 8.02
CA ALA A 62 1.52 20.39 7.07
C ALA A 62 1.08 19.04 7.67
N THR A 63 1.70 18.58 8.77
CA THR A 63 1.25 17.38 9.48
C THR A 63 -0.15 17.51 10.07
N LYS A 64 -0.68 18.71 10.26
CA LYS A 64 -2.06 18.93 10.70
C LYS A 64 -3.08 18.58 9.61
N PHE A 65 -2.67 18.60 8.36
CA PHE A 65 -3.49 18.28 7.19
C PHE A 65 -3.35 16.83 6.73
N SER A 66 -2.47 16.04 7.39
CA SER A 66 -2.22 14.65 7.01
C SER A 66 -3.49 13.79 7.02
N GLN A 67 -4.46 14.10 7.87
CA GLN A 67 -5.74 13.37 7.95
C GLN A 67 -6.52 13.44 6.64
N PHE A 68 -6.54 14.60 5.95
CA PHE A 68 -7.26 14.74 4.68
C PHE A 68 -6.68 13.82 3.60
N LEU A 69 -5.34 13.68 3.57
CA LEU A 69 -4.67 12.78 2.63
C LEU A 69 -4.80 11.31 3.04
N LEU A 70 -4.86 11.01 4.33
CA LEU A 70 -5.17 9.66 4.82
C LEU A 70 -6.55 9.20 4.36
N GLU A 71 -7.51 10.11 4.36
CA GLU A 71 -8.90 9.85 4.00
C GLU A 71 -9.19 9.97 2.49
N SER A 72 -8.23 10.38 1.68
CA SER A 72 -8.40 10.47 0.23
C SER A 72 -8.38 9.11 -0.45
N ASP A 73 -8.91 9.09 -1.68
CA ASP A 73 -8.85 7.94 -2.58
C ASP A 73 -7.43 7.68 -3.08
N LYS A 74 -7.17 6.48 -3.55
CA LYS A 74 -5.86 6.05 -4.05
C LYS A 74 -6.02 5.23 -5.31
N SER A 75 -5.01 5.33 -6.18
CA SER A 75 -4.90 4.48 -7.36
C SER A 75 -3.65 3.63 -7.27
N TYR A 76 -3.77 2.39 -7.71
CA TYR A 76 -2.65 1.44 -7.69
C TYR A 76 -2.54 0.72 -9.02
N ARG A 77 -1.30 0.40 -9.43
CA ARG A 77 -0.99 -0.64 -10.40
C ARG A 77 -0.52 -1.87 -9.63
N VAL A 78 -1.06 -3.01 -9.99
CA VAL A 78 -0.93 -4.26 -9.26
C VAL A 78 -0.47 -5.34 -10.21
N THR A 79 0.52 -6.11 -9.81
CA THR A 79 0.80 -7.43 -10.41
C THR A 79 0.44 -8.47 -9.38
N ALA A 80 -0.43 -9.37 -9.74
CA ALA A 80 -0.88 -10.50 -8.93
C ALA A 80 -0.42 -11.80 -9.56
N LYS A 81 -0.09 -12.78 -8.73
CA LYS A 81 0.13 -14.16 -9.13
C LYS A 81 -0.97 -15.03 -8.52
N LEU A 82 -1.72 -15.68 -9.39
CA LEU A 82 -2.72 -16.70 -9.03
C LEU A 82 -2.03 -18.05 -8.77
N GLY A 83 -2.72 -18.95 -8.12
CA GLY A 83 -2.22 -20.30 -7.85
C GLY A 83 -1.26 -20.40 -6.67
N VAL A 84 -0.90 -19.30 -6.02
CA VAL A 84 0.00 -19.32 -4.85
C VAL A 84 -0.55 -18.38 -3.78
N THR A 85 -0.74 -18.90 -2.57
CA THR A 85 -1.06 -18.08 -1.39
C THR A 85 0.17 -17.90 -0.51
N THR A 86 0.27 -16.76 0.14
CA THR A 86 1.36 -16.44 1.07
C THR A 86 0.82 -15.97 2.42
N GLU A 87 1.61 -16.05 3.49
CA GLU A 87 1.20 -15.61 4.83
C GLU A 87 0.77 -14.13 4.89
N THR A 88 1.41 -13.30 4.10
CA THR A 88 1.16 -11.84 4.10
C THR A 88 0.19 -11.37 3.02
N GLY A 89 -0.17 -12.26 2.07
CA GLY A 89 -0.94 -11.93 0.86
C GLY A 89 -0.13 -11.16 -0.19
N ASP A 90 1.20 -11.10 -0.02
CA ASP A 90 2.16 -10.54 -0.96
C ASP A 90 3.45 -11.38 -1.03
N ALA A 91 4.36 -11.05 -1.95
CA ALA A 91 5.58 -11.82 -2.18
C ALA A 91 6.66 -11.65 -1.07
N ASP A 92 6.43 -10.82 -0.05
CA ASP A 92 7.32 -10.73 1.12
C ASP A 92 7.05 -11.84 2.15
N GLY A 93 5.91 -12.57 2.05
CA GLY A 93 5.52 -13.65 2.95
C GLY A 93 5.91 -15.03 2.43
N ASP A 94 6.07 -15.97 3.37
CA ASP A 94 6.33 -17.37 3.03
C ASP A 94 5.12 -17.99 2.31
N VAL A 95 5.39 -18.89 1.35
CA VAL A 95 4.35 -19.62 0.61
C VAL A 95 3.62 -20.56 1.56
N VAL A 96 2.29 -20.48 1.57
CA VAL A 96 1.39 -21.32 2.36
C VAL A 96 0.86 -22.48 1.55
N GLU A 97 0.42 -22.21 0.32
CA GLU A 97 -0.20 -23.21 -0.56
C GLU A 97 0.08 -22.88 -2.03
N THR A 98 0.16 -23.92 -2.85
CA THR A 98 0.26 -23.82 -4.31
C THR A 98 -0.80 -24.71 -4.94
N THR A 99 -1.58 -24.13 -5.86
CA THR A 99 -2.70 -24.80 -6.56
C THR A 99 -2.65 -24.46 -8.04
N ASP A 100 -2.98 -25.42 -8.89
CA ASP A 100 -3.03 -25.18 -10.35
C ASP A 100 -4.10 -24.15 -10.71
N VAL A 101 -3.76 -23.23 -11.61
CA VAL A 101 -4.70 -22.24 -12.15
C VAL A 101 -5.38 -22.83 -13.39
N THR A 102 -6.63 -23.24 -13.24
CA THR A 102 -7.44 -23.80 -14.34
C THR A 102 -8.40 -22.78 -14.95
N ALA A 103 -8.49 -21.59 -14.35
CA ALA A 103 -9.37 -20.53 -14.82
C ALA A 103 -8.90 -19.95 -16.16
N SER A 104 -9.85 -19.72 -17.06
CA SER A 104 -9.58 -19.02 -18.32
C SER A 104 -9.35 -17.51 -18.08
N PRO A 105 -8.71 -16.79 -19.04
CA PRO A 105 -8.58 -15.33 -18.94
C PRO A 105 -9.91 -14.61 -18.72
N ASP A 106 -10.98 -15.04 -19.39
CA ASP A 106 -12.32 -14.45 -19.23
C ASP A 106 -12.88 -14.65 -17.81
N GLN A 107 -12.60 -15.81 -17.18
CA GLN A 107 -13.02 -16.10 -15.81
C GLN A 107 -12.23 -15.23 -14.82
N ILE A 108 -10.93 -15.05 -15.06
CA ILE A 108 -10.07 -14.18 -14.24
C ILE A 108 -10.56 -12.73 -14.34
N GLU A 109 -10.81 -12.24 -15.54
CA GLU A 109 -11.36 -10.90 -15.78
C GLU A 109 -12.70 -10.73 -15.07
N ALA A 110 -13.63 -11.66 -15.25
CA ALA A 110 -14.95 -11.59 -14.61
C ALA A 110 -14.85 -11.59 -13.07
N ALA A 111 -13.98 -12.41 -12.48
CA ALA A 111 -13.76 -12.44 -11.04
C ALA A 111 -13.22 -11.10 -10.50
N LEU A 112 -12.22 -10.51 -11.16
CA LEU A 112 -11.70 -9.19 -10.78
C LEU A 112 -12.75 -8.09 -10.92
N LEU A 113 -13.46 -8.03 -12.07
CA LEU A 113 -14.45 -6.98 -12.33
C LEU A 113 -15.67 -7.08 -11.41
N SER A 114 -15.93 -8.24 -10.80
CA SER A 114 -17.01 -8.41 -9.82
C SER A 114 -16.83 -7.58 -8.55
N PHE A 115 -15.62 -7.09 -8.27
CA PHE A 115 -15.35 -6.23 -7.12
C PHE A 115 -15.60 -4.73 -7.37
N LYS A 116 -15.99 -4.31 -8.59
CA LYS A 116 -16.35 -2.89 -8.84
C LYS A 116 -17.59 -2.50 -8.06
N GLY A 117 -17.53 -1.34 -7.40
CA GLY A 117 -18.59 -0.80 -6.57
C GLY A 117 -18.30 -0.90 -5.08
N ASP A 118 -19.35 -0.90 -4.28
CA ASP A 118 -19.25 -1.01 -2.83
C ASP A 118 -19.11 -2.48 -2.43
N ILE A 119 -18.06 -2.79 -1.67
CA ILE A 119 -17.75 -4.12 -1.18
C ILE A 119 -17.40 -4.09 0.30
N GLU A 120 -17.43 -5.25 0.93
CA GLU A 120 -16.90 -5.45 2.27
C GLU A 120 -15.58 -6.25 2.21
N GLN A 121 -14.54 -5.73 2.83
CA GLN A 121 -13.26 -6.44 2.96
C GLN A 121 -12.97 -6.80 4.41
N ILE A 122 -12.49 -8.01 4.66
CA ILE A 122 -11.87 -8.39 5.93
C ILE A 122 -10.39 -7.99 5.85
N PRO A 123 -9.93 -7.03 6.67
CA PRO A 123 -8.53 -6.60 6.64
C PRO A 123 -7.57 -7.75 6.95
N SER A 124 -6.41 -7.78 6.26
CA SER A 124 -5.37 -8.75 6.57
C SER A 124 -4.86 -8.61 8.01
N MET A 125 -4.44 -9.74 8.62
CA MET A 125 -3.71 -9.72 9.89
C MET A 125 -2.41 -8.94 9.79
N TYR A 126 -1.79 -8.89 8.61
CA TYR A 126 -0.60 -8.09 8.33
C TYR A 126 -0.93 -6.63 8.01
N SER A 127 -1.76 -6.00 8.85
CA SER A 127 -2.18 -4.60 8.69
C SER A 127 -1.82 -3.74 9.91
N ALA A 128 -1.83 -2.41 9.71
CA ALA A 128 -1.59 -1.43 10.78
C ALA A 128 -2.82 -1.15 11.65
N ILE A 129 -3.94 -1.81 11.40
CA ILE A 129 -5.15 -1.72 12.22
C ILE A 129 -4.81 -2.18 13.64
N LYS A 130 -5.35 -1.50 14.63
CA LYS A 130 -5.12 -1.84 16.04
C LYS A 130 -6.28 -2.65 16.61
N HIS A 131 -5.93 -3.74 17.29
CA HIS A 131 -6.80 -4.49 18.17
C HIS A 131 -6.32 -4.28 19.61
N GLU A 132 -7.17 -3.76 20.48
CA GLU A 132 -6.80 -3.43 21.88
C GLU A 132 -5.51 -2.58 21.99
N GLY A 133 -5.30 -1.64 21.07
CA GLY A 133 -4.14 -0.76 21.05
C GLY A 133 -2.89 -1.35 20.38
N VAL A 134 -2.86 -2.64 20.06
CA VAL A 134 -1.74 -3.34 19.41
C VAL A 134 -2.02 -3.48 17.91
N PRO A 135 -1.09 -3.07 16.99
CA PRO A 135 -1.26 -3.31 15.56
C PRO A 135 -1.37 -4.80 15.21
N LEU A 136 -2.28 -5.16 14.29
CA LEU A 136 -2.54 -6.54 13.89
C LEU A 136 -1.28 -7.25 13.38
N TYR A 137 -0.44 -6.57 12.59
CA TYR A 137 0.81 -7.16 12.08
C TYR A 137 1.77 -7.61 13.18
N LYS A 138 1.73 -7.01 14.39
CA LYS A 138 2.54 -7.46 15.53
C LYS A 138 2.00 -8.75 16.10
N LEU A 139 0.66 -8.84 16.22
CA LEU A 139 0.00 -10.07 16.67
C LEU A 139 0.24 -11.22 15.69
N ALA A 140 0.14 -10.94 14.37
CA ALA A 140 0.42 -11.93 13.33
C ALA A 140 1.84 -12.50 13.44
N ARG A 141 2.86 -11.65 13.63
CA ARG A 141 4.25 -12.09 13.84
C ARG A 141 4.48 -12.89 15.12
N GLU A 142 3.59 -12.79 16.09
CA GLU A 142 3.58 -13.62 17.30
C GLU A 142 2.74 -14.90 17.12
N GLY A 143 2.28 -15.19 15.89
CA GLY A 143 1.42 -16.33 15.58
C GLY A 143 -0.01 -16.21 16.14
N LYS A 144 -0.43 -15.01 16.54
CA LYS A 144 -1.76 -14.75 17.08
C LYS A 144 -2.70 -14.28 15.99
N THR A 145 -3.88 -14.89 15.91
CA THR A 145 -4.97 -14.45 15.05
C THR A 145 -6.10 -13.90 15.92
N VAL A 146 -6.70 -12.80 15.46
CA VAL A 146 -7.86 -12.18 16.12
C VAL A 146 -9.00 -12.02 15.11
N GLU A 147 -10.22 -12.01 15.62
CA GLU A 147 -11.39 -11.74 14.81
C GLU A 147 -11.32 -10.30 14.23
N ARG A 148 -11.58 -10.17 12.94
CA ARG A 148 -11.58 -8.91 12.21
C ARG A 148 -12.95 -8.69 11.61
N LYS A 149 -13.51 -7.53 11.86
CA LYS A 149 -14.81 -7.15 11.30
C LYS A 149 -14.63 -6.71 9.85
N PRO A 150 -15.52 -7.13 8.95
CA PRO A 150 -15.61 -6.56 7.61
C PRO A 150 -15.69 -5.04 7.64
N ARG A 151 -15.12 -4.39 6.65
CA ARG A 151 -15.14 -2.93 6.49
C ARG A 151 -15.62 -2.56 5.10
N PRO A 152 -16.54 -1.61 4.98
CA PRO A 152 -16.99 -1.13 3.69
C PRO A 152 -15.86 -0.35 3.01
N VAL A 153 -15.62 -0.66 1.73
CA VAL A 153 -14.73 0.05 0.82
C VAL A 153 -15.39 0.12 -0.55
N THR A 154 -14.98 1.10 -1.36
CA THR A 154 -15.49 1.26 -2.72
C THR A 154 -14.35 1.09 -3.72
N ILE A 155 -14.54 0.25 -4.71
CA ILE A 155 -13.69 0.14 -5.90
C ILE A 155 -14.36 0.97 -6.99
N TYR A 156 -13.81 2.15 -7.26
CA TYR A 156 -14.38 3.10 -8.23
C TYR A 156 -14.16 2.65 -9.66
N ASP A 157 -12.95 2.19 -9.94
CA ASP A 157 -12.60 1.59 -11.24
C ASP A 157 -11.59 0.47 -11.07
N LEU A 158 -11.64 -0.49 -11.99
CA LEU A 158 -10.70 -1.58 -12.11
C LEU A 158 -10.50 -1.86 -13.58
N ARG A 159 -9.26 -1.80 -14.06
CA ARG A 159 -8.88 -1.98 -15.44
C ARG A 159 -7.78 -3.02 -15.56
N ILE A 160 -8.06 -4.10 -16.25
CA ILE A 160 -7.07 -5.14 -16.52
C ILE A 160 -6.15 -4.65 -17.63
N LEU A 161 -4.85 -4.77 -17.41
CA LEU A 161 -3.81 -4.39 -18.37
C LEU A 161 -3.27 -5.60 -19.12
N ARG A 162 -3.08 -6.73 -18.39
CA ARG A 162 -2.54 -7.96 -18.96
C ARG A 162 -2.98 -9.18 -18.13
N ILE A 163 -3.28 -10.27 -18.82
CA ILE A 163 -3.39 -11.62 -18.24
C ILE A 163 -2.43 -12.50 -19.04
N ASP A 164 -1.49 -13.15 -18.36
CA ASP A 164 -0.49 -14.01 -18.95
C ASP A 164 -0.29 -15.25 -18.07
N GLY A 165 -1.01 -16.31 -18.41
CA GLY A 165 -1.08 -17.51 -17.59
C GLY A 165 -1.65 -17.23 -16.19
N ASP A 166 -0.82 -17.38 -15.18
CA ASP A 166 -1.16 -17.17 -13.78
C ASP A 166 -0.82 -15.75 -13.27
N GLU A 167 -0.23 -14.91 -14.12
CA GLU A 167 0.11 -13.52 -13.79
C GLU A 167 -0.94 -12.55 -14.34
N VAL A 168 -1.41 -11.65 -13.49
CA VAL A 168 -2.43 -10.65 -13.83
C VAL A 168 -1.94 -9.27 -13.45
N GLU A 169 -1.92 -8.34 -14.40
CA GLU A 169 -1.61 -6.94 -14.16
C GLU A 169 -2.88 -6.10 -14.36
N PHE A 170 -3.19 -5.25 -13.37
CA PHE A 170 -4.36 -4.38 -13.40
C PHE A 170 -4.12 -3.06 -12.66
N GLU A 171 -4.94 -2.08 -12.96
CA GLU A 171 -5.04 -0.84 -12.19
C GLU A 171 -6.36 -0.80 -11.42
N VAL A 172 -6.32 -0.22 -10.23
CA VAL A 172 -7.49 -0.07 -9.36
C VAL A 172 -7.53 1.31 -8.73
N ASP A 173 -8.69 1.97 -8.86
CA ASP A 173 -9.05 3.21 -8.15
C ASP A 173 -9.98 2.86 -7.01
N CYS A 174 -9.61 3.22 -5.79
CA CYS A 174 -10.34 2.77 -4.61
C CYS A 174 -10.39 3.81 -3.48
N SER A 175 -11.38 3.64 -2.63
CA SER A 175 -11.57 4.45 -1.44
C SER A 175 -10.45 4.20 -0.41
N LYS A 176 -10.35 5.11 0.56
CA LYS A 176 -9.50 4.92 1.73
C LYS A 176 -9.76 3.57 2.40
N GLY A 177 -8.71 2.97 2.92
CA GLY A 177 -8.80 1.75 3.72
C GLY A 177 -8.89 0.45 2.93
N THR A 178 -8.93 0.52 1.60
CA THR A 178 -8.87 -0.66 0.73
C THR A 178 -7.53 -1.36 0.84
N TYR A 179 -7.57 -2.68 1.02
CA TYR A 179 -6.40 -3.56 0.99
C TYR A 179 -6.34 -4.27 -0.36
N VAL A 180 -5.40 -3.88 -1.21
CA VAL A 180 -5.22 -4.48 -2.54
C VAL A 180 -4.83 -5.95 -2.42
N ARG A 181 -4.08 -6.33 -1.38
CA ARG A 181 -3.76 -7.75 -1.09
C ARG A 181 -5.02 -8.58 -0.88
N SER A 182 -5.96 -8.09 -0.06
CA SER A 182 -7.25 -8.78 0.14
C SER A 182 -8.05 -8.89 -1.15
N LEU A 183 -8.00 -7.88 -2.03
CA LEU A 183 -8.67 -7.95 -3.34
C LEU A 183 -8.12 -9.11 -4.20
N VAL A 184 -6.79 -9.32 -4.18
CA VAL A 184 -6.15 -10.42 -4.92
C VAL A 184 -6.43 -11.77 -4.27
N GLU A 185 -6.36 -11.85 -2.93
CA GLU A 185 -6.71 -13.06 -2.17
C GLU A 185 -8.16 -13.49 -2.43
N ASP A 186 -9.11 -12.53 -2.37
CA ASP A 186 -10.53 -12.78 -2.62
C ASP A 186 -10.79 -13.20 -4.08
N THR A 187 -10.06 -12.58 -5.04
CA THR A 187 -10.11 -13.02 -6.46
C THR A 187 -9.65 -14.45 -6.60
N GLY A 188 -8.51 -14.81 -6.01
CA GLY A 188 -8.00 -16.19 -6.03
C GLY A 188 -8.94 -17.18 -5.35
N ALA A 189 -9.64 -16.76 -4.29
CA ALA A 189 -10.65 -17.57 -3.61
C ALA A 189 -11.89 -17.82 -4.50
N ILE A 190 -12.38 -16.80 -5.23
CA ILE A 190 -13.47 -16.96 -6.22
C ILE A 190 -13.07 -17.96 -7.30
N LEU A 191 -11.81 -17.92 -7.76
CA LEU A 191 -11.30 -18.82 -8.80
C LEU A 191 -10.91 -20.20 -8.26
N GLY A 192 -10.88 -20.40 -6.93
CA GLY A 192 -10.55 -21.65 -6.27
C GLY A 192 -9.06 -22.00 -6.30
N CYS A 193 -8.17 -21.09 -6.69
CA CYS A 193 -6.73 -21.35 -6.80
C CYS A 193 -5.87 -20.53 -5.82
N GLY A 194 -6.45 -19.54 -5.14
CA GLY A 194 -5.68 -18.59 -4.34
C GLY A 194 -4.89 -17.60 -5.19
N GLY A 195 -4.23 -16.65 -4.53
CA GLY A 195 -3.42 -15.63 -5.20
C GLY A 195 -2.77 -14.69 -4.20
N HIS A 196 -1.70 -14.01 -4.62
CA HIS A 196 -1.00 -12.99 -3.86
C HIS A 196 -0.46 -11.87 -4.75
N VAL A 197 -0.13 -10.73 -4.14
CA VAL A 197 0.46 -9.59 -4.84
C VAL A 197 1.96 -9.80 -5.00
N THR A 198 2.46 -9.73 -6.23
CA THR A 198 3.91 -9.80 -6.53
C THR A 198 4.52 -8.42 -6.73
N ALA A 199 3.76 -7.43 -7.23
CA ALA A 199 4.17 -6.05 -7.29
C ALA A 199 2.99 -5.11 -7.02
N LEU A 200 3.26 -4.01 -6.32
CA LEU A 200 2.27 -2.99 -6.00
C LEU A 200 2.89 -1.61 -6.16
N HIS A 201 2.33 -0.79 -7.01
CA HIS A 201 2.77 0.58 -7.21
C HIS A 201 1.63 1.56 -6.99
N ARG A 202 1.77 2.47 -6.03
CA ARG A 202 0.75 3.50 -5.80
C ARG A 202 0.92 4.66 -6.78
N LEU A 203 -0.02 4.77 -7.71
CA LEU A 203 -0.05 5.78 -8.77
C LEU A 203 -0.49 7.15 -8.25
N SER A 204 -1.40 7.19 -7.27
CA SER A 204 -1.89 8.46 -6.73
C SER A 204 -2.31 8.34 -5.26
N ALA A 205 -2.33 9.48 -4.57
CA ALA A 205 -2.87 9.62 -3.23
C ALA A 205 -3.58 10.98 -3.14
N GLY A 206 -4.91 10.97 -3.20
CA GLY A 206 -5.74 12.16 -3.31
C GLY A 206 -5.42 12.96 -4.57
N PRO A 207 -5.14 14.29 -4.45
CA PRO A 207 -4.90 15.14 -5.61
C PRO A 207 -3.49 15.00 -6.21
N TYR A 208 -2.66 14.09 -5.69
CA TYR A 208 -1.26 13.96 -6.09
C TYR A 208 -1.04 12.72 -6.95
N PRO A 209 -0.72 12.88 -8.26
CA PRO A 209 -0.30 11.77 -9.12
C PRO A 209 1.21 11.50 -8.98
N SER A 210 1.61 10.25 -9.30
CA SER A 210 3.00 9.78 -9.13
C SER A 210 4.01 10.50 -10.03
N GLU A 211 3.60 11.04 -11.17
CA GLU A 211 4.46 11.77 -12.09
C GLU A 211 5.09 13.04 -11.45
N ARG A 212 4.53 13.49 -10.33
CA ARG A 212 5.06 14.62 -9.56
C ARG A 212 5.96 14.20 -8.41
N CYS A 213 6.22 12.91 -8.26
CA CYS A 213 7.08 12.40 -7.20
C CYS A 213 8.56 12.69 -7.45
N LEU A 214 9.28 12.87 -6.35
CA LEU A 214 10.73 12.88 -6.34
C LEU A 214 11.24 11.49 -5.95
N LEU A 215 12.05 10.88 -6.81
CA LEU A 215 12.78 9.67 -6.50
C LEU A 215 13.83 9.99 -5.42
N TYR A 216 13.90 9.14 -4.42
CA TYR A 216 14.91 9.23 -3.35
C TYR A 216 16.36 9.12 -3.90
N THR A 217 16.53 8.43 -5.02
CA THR A 217 17.82 8.16 -5.67
C THR A 217 18.13 9.02 -6.87
N SER A 218 17.29 10.04 -7.18
CA SER A 218 17.60 10.97 -8.26
C SER A 218 18.89 11.72 -7.93
N PRO A 219 19.93 11.66 -8.78
CA PRO A 219 21.14 12.45 -8.56
C PRO A 219 20.75 13.93 -8.49
N SER A 220 21.34 14.64 -7.53
CA SER A 220 21.20 16.09 -7.46
C SER A 220 21.78 16.70 -8.72
N PRO A 221 21.18 17.77 -9.30
CA PRO A 221 21.83 18.52 -10.40
C PRO A 221 23.22 19.07 -10.06
N ARG A 222 23.67 18.93 -8.80
CA ARG A 222 25.02 19.29 -8.35
C ARG A 222 26.03 18.14 -8.42
N ASP A 223 25.57 16.90 -8.63
CA ASP A 223 26.42 15.72 -8.67
C ASP A 223 27.04 15.49 -10.06
N ASP A 224 26.60 16.26 -11.06
CA ASP A 224 27.09 16.25 -12.45
C ASP A 224 28.21 17.32 -12.72
N ARG A 225 28.93 17.78 -11.68
CA ARG A 225 30.04 18.73 -11.84
C ARG A 225 31.34 18.20 -11.30
#